data_491a32e22e64a6ebb8d8c8bf3b24651d
#
_entry.id   491a32e22e64a6ebb8d8c8bf3b24651d
#
_cell.length_a   1.000
_cell.length_b   1.000
_cell.length_c   1.000
_cell.angle_alpha   90.00
_cell.angle_beta   90.00
_cell.angle_gamma   90.00
#
_symmetry.space_group_name_H-M   'P 1'
#
loop_
_entity.id
_entity.type
_entity.pdbx_description
1 polymer ?
#
loop_
_entity_poly.entity_id
_entity_poly.type
_entity_poly.pdbx_seq_one_letter_code
_entity_poly.pdbx_strand_id
1 'polypeptide(L)'
;MDTSVMAPTRRNLLLHIAGWALTASDAVAAVRPEPSDRPLAGAIRWDAWYMPGSEPTAAVERSLSPPQYQSRLPFFARRDAEDHVSLPALSPKLMDLEIEQAAYAGLDFWAFVGYPADSPMTVALRQYLASSMRLQIRFCMFTQIETWGTSRAPAPLIDEHIALMKDEAYIRVADGRPLYFLGFITAAKANEKWGGTSGLRAAIERFRACAVAANAGNPYIVLAGSPKEIAGLAPMLGGDAVGAYVISDVRGIGDYPELVRIAEAGWQTLADADMPVVPTVMTGWDRRPRVEHPVPWERQQRPGSGIEYYFGAPRPEELSAHLRRALAWIQSQPADRRAPATLIYAWNENDEGGWLVPTVPCDTRRLEALHATLARGQQGQQPNCTVAP
;
A
#
# COMPACT_ATOMS: atom_id res chain seq x y z
N MET A 1 8.06 -11.78 90.13
CA MET A 1 8.54 -13.16 90.11
C MET A 1 8.79 -13.45 88.66
N ASP A 2 9.96 -13.15 88.16
CA ASP A 2 11.17 -13.99 88.07
C ASP A 2 10.85 -15.28 87.33
N THR A 3 11.35 -15.59 86.15
CA THR A 3 12.72 -15.86 85.76
C THR A 3 12.74 -16.03 84.21
N SER A 4 13.65 -15.40 83.47
CA SER A 4 14.94 -15.98 83.11
C SER A 4 14.91 -16.96 81.92
N VAL A 5 15.28 -16.56 80.73
CA VAL A 5 16.52 -16.85 79.94
C VAL A 5 16.70 -18.31 79.53
N MET A 6 16.74 -18.52 78.22
CA MET A 6 17.93 -19.14 77.55
C MET A 6 17.71 -19.26 76.02
N ALA A 7 18.65 -18.76 75.25
CA ALA A 7 18.81 -19.09 73.85
C ALA A 7 19.58 -20.43 73.69
N PRO A 8 19.44 -21.12 72.59
CA PRO A 8 20.55 -21.85 72.01
C PRO A 8 20.80 -21.63 70.53
N THR A 9 22.08 -21.35 70.30
CA THR A 9 23.00 -21.86 69.26
C THR A 9 22.53 -22.07 67.82
N ARG A 10 23.20 -21.33 66.97
CA ARG A 10 23.31 -21.50 65.54
C ARG A 10 23.75 -22.92 65.13
N ARG A 11 23.00 -23.56 64.24
CA ARG A 11 23.48 -24.64 63.38
C ARG A 11 23.37 -24.20 61.91
N ASN A 12 24.51 -24.12 61.26
CA ASN A 12 24.65 -23.83 59.82
C ASN A 12 23.98 -24.94 59.02
N LEU A 13 22.99 -24.55 58.16
CA LEU A 13 22.45 -25.41 57.14
C LEU A 13 22.85 -24.81 55.79
N LEU A 14 23.81 -25.44 55.11
CA LEU A 14 24.22 -25.16 53.75
C LEU A 14 23.08 -25.56 52.81
N LEU A 15 22.33 -24.59 52.28
CA LEU A 15 21.39 -24.81 51.20
C LEU A 15 22.15 -24.64 49.87
N HIS A 16 22.24 -25.72 49.13
CA HIS A 16 22.70 -25.71 47.74
C HIS A 16 21.64 -24.97 46.90
N ILE A 17 21.98 -23.79 46.42
CA ILE A 17 21.20 -23.07 45.37
C ILE A 17 21.65 -23.67 44.06
N ALA A 18 20.85 -24.55 43.46
CA ALA A 18 21.00 -24.95 42.07
C ALA A 18 20.69 -23.72 41.19
N GLY A 19 21.72 -23.21 40.54
CA GLY A 19 21.58 -22.14 39.57
C GLY A 19 20.82 -22.61 38.33
N TRP A 20 19.62 -22.06 38.16
CA TRP A 20 18.93 -22.11 36.88
C TRP A 20 19.57 -21.06 35.97
N ALA A 21 20.34 -21.52 35.01
CA ALA A 21 20.80 -20.66 33.90
C ALA A 21 19.56 -20.30 33.06
N LEU A 22 19.10 -19.09 33.19
CA LEU A 22 18.20 -18.48 32.23
C LEU A 22 18.97 -18.35 30.91
N THR A 23 18.65 -19.19 29.94
CA THR A 23 19.05 -19.00 28.56
C THR A 23 18.36 -17.71 28.07
N ALA A 24 19.16 -16.66 27.88
CA ALA A 24 18.73 -15.47 27.17
C ALA A 24 18.29 -15.91 25.77
N SER A 25 17.01 -15.86 25.48
CA SER A 25 16.52 -15.87 24.09
C SER A 25 17.11 -14.65 23.41
N ASP A 26 17.93 -14.90 22.41
CA ASP A 26 18.38 -13.89 21.47
C ASP A 26 17.15 -13.30 20.77
N ALA A 27 16.58 -12.26 21.36
CA ALA A 27 15.69 -11.38 20.64
C ALA A 27 16.53 -10.74 19.52
N VAL A 28 16.35 -11.23 18.30
CA VAL A 28 16.88 -10.57 17.10
C VAL A 28 16.30 -9.15 17.13
N ALA A 29 17.11 -8.20 17.57
CA ALA A 29 16.76 -6.79 17.51
C ALA A 29 16.46 -6.47 16.05
N ALA A 30 15.22 -6.09 15.76
CA ALA A 30 14.83 -5.61 14.45
C ALA A 30 15.75 -4.46 14.07
N VAL A 31 16.65 -4.70 13.12
CA VAL A 31 17.58 -3.69 12.62
C VAL A 31 16.71 -2.59 12.02
N ARG A 32 16.68 -1.42 12.69
CA ARG A 32 16.08 -0.23 12.10
C ARG A 32 16.85 0.04 10.79
N PRO A 33 16.18 0.05 9.64
CA PRO A 33 16.86 0.41 8.42
C PRO A 33 17.43 1.83 8.58
N GLU A 34 18.70 2.00 8.28
CA GLU A 34 19.36 3.31 8.19
C GLU A 34 18.55 4.23 7.27
N PRO A 35 18.51 5.54 7.53
CA PRO A 35 17.84 6.50 6.66
C PRO A 35 18.34 6.32 5.22
N SER A 36 17.43 6.11 4.30
CA SER A 36 17.76 5.89 2.90
C SER A 36 18.14 7.21 2.24
N ASP A 37 19.27 7.26 1.53
CA ASP A 37 19.63 8.39 0.66
C ASP A 37 18.70 8.54 -0.55
N ARG A 38 17.81 7.54 -0.80
CA ARG A 38 16.83 7.58 -1.88
C ARG A 38 15.42 7.89 -1.36
N PRO A 39 14.55 8.46 -2.18
CA PRO A 39 13.11 8.54 -1.87
C PRO A 39 12.54 7.15 -1.55
N LEU A 40 11.56 7.09 -0.66
CA LEU A 40 10.86 5.84 -0.34
C LEU A 40 10.11 5.32 -1.56
N ALA A 41 9.94 4.01 -1.66
CA ALA A 41 9.15 3.36 -2.71
C ALA A 41 8.05 2.52 -2.06
N GLY A 42 6.80 2.85 -2.34
CA GLY A 42 5.66 2.09 -1.84
C GLY A 42 4.74 1.64 -2.95
N ALA A 43 3.96 0.57 -2.70
CA ALA A 43 2.98 0.07 -3.64
C ALA A 43 1.56 0.20 -3.11
N ILE A 44 0.62 0.58 -3.97
CA ILE A 44 -0.81 0.58 -3.66
C ILE A 44 -1.25 -0.87 -3.46
N ARG A 45 -2.05 -1.10 -2.42
CA ARG A 45 -2.63 -2.39 -2.13
C ARG A 45 -4.16 -2.28 -2.10
N TRP A 46 -4.80 -2.97 -3.06
CA TRP A 46 -6.26 -3.04 -3.20
C TRP A 46 -6.72 -4.49 -3.02
N ASP A 47 -7.39 -4.80 -1.91
CA ASP A 47 -7.50 -6.16 -1.38
C ASP A 47 -8.86 -6.81 -1.64
N ALA A 48 -9.26 -6.94 -2.90
CA ALA A 48 -10.57 -7.48 -3.30
C ALA A 48 -10.72 -8.99 -3.17
N TRP A 49 -9.67 -9.76 -2.92
CA TRP A 49 -9.67 -11.21 -3.16
C TRP A 49 -9.39 -12.11 -1.95
N TYR A 50 -9.43 -11.60 -0.74
CA TYR A 50 -9.07 -12.38 0.44
C TYR A 50 -10.24 -12.92 1.27
N MET A 51 -11.47 -12.68 0.84
CA MET A 51 -12.67 -13.15 1.52
C MET A 51 -13.56 -13.93 0.54
N PRO A 52 -13.35 -15.27 0.41
CA PRO A 52 -14.14 -16.11 -0.48
C PRO A 52 -15.64 -15.92 -0.26
N GLY A 53 -16.41 -15.87 -1.36
CA GLY A 53 -17.85 -15.65 -1.31
C GLY A 53 -18.28 -14.19 -1.14
N SER A 54 -17.36 -13.27 -0.87
CA SER A 54 -17.69 -11.83 -0.93
C SER A 54 -17.83 -11.36 -2.38
N GLU A 55 -18.64 -10.32 -2.59
CA GLU A 55 -18.84 -9.73 -3.92
C GLU A 55 -17.54 -9.29 -4.60
N PRO A 56 -16.58 -8.61 -3.91
CA PRO A 56 -15.31 -8.26 -4.52
C PRO A 56 -14.49 -9.48 -4.97
N THR A 57 -14.35 -10.51 -4.11
CA THR A 57 -13.60 -11.71 -4.45
C THR A 57 -14.23 -12.45 -5.64
N ALA A 58 -15.55 -12.66 -5.62
CA ALA A 58 -16.25 -13.31 -6.71
C ALA A 58 -16.14 -12.52 -8.04
N ALA A 59 -16.08 -11.19 -7.98
CA ALA A 59 -15.89 -10.36 -9.17
C ALA A 59 -14.50 -10.55 -9.77
N VAL A 60 -13.45 -10.57 -8.95
CA VAL A 60 -12.07 -10.82 -9.42
C VAL A 60 -11.89 -12.24 -9.93
N GLU A 61 -12.47 -13.25 -9.26
CA GLU A 61 -12.49 -14.63 -9.75
C GLU A 61 -13.08 -14.72 -11.15
N ARG A 62 -14.26 -14.12 -11.36
CA ARG A 62 -14.90 -14.09 -12.69
C ARG A 62 -14.06 -13.36 -13.74
N SER A 63 -13.47 -12.22 -13.41
CA SER A 63 -12.73 -11.40 -14.37
C SER A 63 -11.41 -12.07 -14.81
N LEU A 64 -10.78 -12.86 -13.92
CA LEU A 64 -9.51 -13.56 -14.20
C LEU A 64 -9.69 -15.03 -14.62
N SER A 65 -10.92 -15.58 -14.60
CA SER A 65 -11.20 -16.97 -15.02
C SER A 65 -10.96 -17.25 -16.51
N PRO A 66 -11.22 -16.32 -17.47
CA PRO A 66 -10.95 -16.60 -18.86
C PRO A 66 -9.49 -16.98 -19.11
N PRO A 67 -9.20 -18.04 -19.93
CA PRO A 67 -7.85 -18.57 -20.12
C PRO A 67 -6.80 -17.51 -20.48
N GLN A 68 -7.18 -16.51 -21.29
CA GLN A 68 -6.30 -15.42 -21.73
C GLN A 68 -5.83 -14.51 -20.57
N TYR A 69 -6.50 -14.53 -19.42
CA TYR A 69 -6.17 -13.72 -18.24
C TYR A 69 -5.57 -14.52 -17.08
N GLN A 70 -5.57 -15.84 -17.15
CA GLN A 70 -5.11 -16.69 -16.05
C GLN A 70 -3.62 -16.54 -15.72
N SER A 71 -2.80 -16.07 -16.64
CA SER A 71 -1.40 -15.73 -16.36
C SER A 71 -1.24 -14.56 -15.35
N ARG A 72 -2.33 -13.84 -15.07
CA ARG A 72 -2.36 -12.76 -14.06
C ARG A 72 -2.83 -13.22 -12.69
N LEU A 73 -3.25 -14.48 -12.55
CA LEU A 73 -3.69 -15.04 -11.26
C LEU A 73 -2.56 -14.96 -10.23
N PRO A 74 -2.82 -14.53 -8.99
CA PRO A 74 -1.81 -14.54 -7.96
C PRO A 74 -1.34 -15.97 -7.67
N PHE A 75 -0.12 -16.14 -7.21
CA PHE A 75 0.52 -17.44 -7.00
C PHE A 75 -0.28 -18.40 -6.11
N PHE A 76 -1.13 -17.90 -5.24
CA PHE A 76 -1.97 -18.68 -4.33
C PHE A 76 -3.35 -19.05 -4.92
N ALA A 77 -3.67 -18.56 -6.13
CA ALA A 77 -4.93 -18.92 -6.79
C ALA A 77 -4.98 -20.42 -7.09
N ARG A 78 -6.18 -20.99 -7.06
CA ARG A 78 -6.44 -22.39 -7.36
C ARG A 78 -7.27 -22.50 -8.62
N ARG A 79 -7.02 -23.56 -9.39
CA ARG A 79 -7.87 -23.95 -10.52
C ARG A 79 -8.36 -25.37 -10.26
N ASP A 80 -9.64 -25.60 -10.49
CA ASP A 80 -10.20 -26.95 -10.47
C ASP A 80 -10.05 -27.67 -11.84
N ALA A 81 -10.58 -28.89 -11.93
CA ALA A 81 -10.53 -29.67 -13.17
C ALA A 81 -11.36 -29.10 -14.33
N GLU A 82 -12.25 -28.14 -14.04
CA GLU A 82 -13.11 -27.44 -15.02
C GLU A 82 -12.59 -26.03 -15.33
N ASP A 83 -11.33 -25.73 -14.93
CA ASP A 83 -10.69 -24.42 -15.08
C ASP A 83 -11.36 -23.28 -14.32
N HIS A 84 -12.22 -23.57 -13.34
CA HIS A 84 -12.75 -22.52 -12.49
C HIS A 84 -11.66 -21.99 -11.55
N VAL A 85 -11.55 -20.68 -11.50
CA VAL A 85 -10.62 -19.98 -10.61
C VAL A 85 -11.26 -19.78 -9.25
N SER A 86 -10.52 -20.08 -8.20
CA SER A 86 -10.88 -19.75 -6.83
C SER A 86 -9.72 -19.12 -6.08
N LEU A 87 -10.04 -18.15 -5.23
CA LEU A 87 -9.10 -17.43 -4.40
C LEU A 87 -9.32 -17.83 -2.93
N PRO A 88 -8.34 -18.43 -2.24
CA PRO A 88 -8.50 -18.89 -0.87
C PRO A 88 -8.62 -17.73 0.09
N ALA A 89 -9.19 -17.99 1.26
CA ALA A 89 -9.16 -17.03 2.36
C ALA A 89 -7.72 -16.69 2.74
N LEU A 90 -7.49 -15.43 3.08
CA LEU A 90 -6.19 -14.99 3.56
C LEU A 90 -5.88 -15.65 4.90
N SER A 91 -4.82 -16.43 4.95
CA SER A 91 -4.26 -16.97 6.19
C SER A 91 -3.13 -16.07 6.73
N PRO A 92 -2.83 -16.12 8.04
CA PRO A 92 -1.67 -15.43 8.58
C PRO A 92 -0.38 -15.75 7.82
N LYS A 93 -0.17 -17.02 7.47
CA LYS A 93 1.00 -17.48 6.72
C LYS A 93 1.08 -16.91 5.31
N LEU A 94 -0.06 -16.77 4.61
CA LEU A 94 -0.08 -16.14 3.30
C LEU A 94 0.26 -14.64 3.39
N MET A 95 -0.23 -13.95 4.43
CA MET A 95 0.14 -12.55 4.67
C MET A 95 1.63 -12.40 4.97
N ASP A 96 2.18 -13.27 5.83
CA ASP A 96 3.61 -13.27 6.15
C ASP A 96 4.46 -13.46 4.89
N LEU A 97 4.05 -14.38 4.00
CA LEU A 97 4.72 -14.63 2.73
C LEU A 97 4.67 -13.40 1.80
N GLU A 98 3.55 -12.71 1.71
CA GLU A 98 3.46 -11.46 0.94
C GLU A 98 4.32 -10.34 1.54
N ILE A 99 4.43 -10.27 2.88
CA ILE A 99 5.35 -9.35 3.57
C ILE A 99 6.80 -9.65 3.18
N GLU A 100 7.22 -10.92 3.21
CA GLU A 100 8.56 -11.35 2.78
C GLU A 100 8.84 -10.98 1.32
N GLN A 101 7.88 -11.21 0.45
CA GLN A 101 7.97 -10.89 -0.98
C GLN A 101 8.12 -9.39 -1.22
N ALA A 102 7.36 -8.56 -0.52
CA ALA A 102 7.45 -7.11 -0.63
C ALA A 102 8.75 -6.56 -0.04
N ALA A 103 9.20 -7.11 1.08
CA ALA A 103 10.49 -6.78 1.70
C ALA A 103 11.65 -7.18 0.78
N TYR A 104 11.61 -8.38 0.18
CA TYR A 104 12.58 -8.80 -0.82
C TYR A 104 12.66 -7.82 -1.99
N ALA A 105 11.53 -7.37 -2.53
CA ALA A 105 11.50 -6.39 -3.61
C ALA A 105 12.15 -5.04 -3.23
N GLY A 106 12.39 -4.81 -1.93
CA GLY A 106 12.95 -3.56 -1.40
C GLY A 106 11.91 -2.44 -1.28
N LEU A 107 10.62 -2.79 -1.24
CA LEU A 107 9.56 -1.84 -0.96
C LEU A 107 9.66 -1.33 0.49
N ASP A 108 9.46 -0.04 0.68
CA ASP A 108 9.48 0.58 2.00
C ASP A 108 8.11 0.53 2.68
N PHE A 109 7.02 0.57 1.89
CA PHE A 109 5.66 0.54 2.43
C PHE A 109 4.60 0.03 1.44
N TRP A 110 3.48 -0.43 1.99
CA TRP A 110 2.22 -0.57 1.28
C TRP A 110 1.30 0.60 1.58
N ALA A 111 0.64 1.15 0.56
CA ALA A 111 -0.46 2.10 0.69
C ALA A 111 -1.79 1.35 0.58
N PHE A 112 -2.36 0.95 1.73
CA PHE A 112 -3.65 0.25 1.76
C PHE A 112 -4.79 1.19 1.37
N VAL A 113 -5.63 0.75 0.45
CA VAL A 113 -6.86 1.48 0.13
C VAL A 113 -7.84 1.36 1.30
N GLY A 114 -8.27 2.51 1.82
CA GLY A 114 -9.11 2.59 3.01
C GLY A 114 -10.58 2.26 2.73
N TYR A 115 -11.12 1.33 3.52
CA TYR A 115 -12.53 0.93 3.52
C TYR A 115 -13.06 0.89 4.96
N PRO A 116 -14.39 0.95 5.18
CA PRO A 116 -14.98 0.75 6.51
C PRO A 116 -14.55 -0.59 7.13
N ALA A 117 -14.42 -0.65 8.45
CA ALA A 117 -13.86 -1.79 9.19
C ALA A 117 -14.59 -3.13 8.94
N ASP A 118 -15.88 -3.09 8.63
CA ASP A 118 -16.71 -4.25 8.31
C ASP A 118 -16.62 -4.71 6.84
N SER A 119 -15.91 -3.96 5.99
CA SER A 119 -15.74 -4.31 4.58
C SER A 119 -14.88 -5.56 4.39
N PRO A 120 -15.22 -6.44 3.43
CA PRO A 120 -14.35 -7.54 3.02
C PRO A 120 -12.98 -7.07 2.51
N MET A 121 -12.89 -5.81 2.07
CA MET A 121 -11.66 -5.18 1.58
C MET A 121 -10.64 -4.86 2.68
N THR A 122 -10.99 -5.02 3.97
CA THR A 122 -10.10 -4.74 5.10
C THR A 122 -9.41 -5.99 5.65
N VAL A 123 -9.69 -7.18 5.11
CA VAL A 123 -9.13 -8.45 5.59
C VAL A 123 -7.62 -8.43 5.58
N ALA A 124 -7.01 -7.96 4.49
CA ALA A 124 -5.56 -7.90 4.37
C ALA A 124 -4.91 -6.94 5.37
N LEU A 125 -5.47 -5.75 5.56
CA LEU A 125 -4.96 -4.79 6.54
C LEU A 125 -5.01 -5.38 7.97
N ARG A 126 -6.11 -6.04 8.33
CA ARG A 126 -6.22 -6.71 9.65
C ARG A 126 -5.19 -7.82 9.85
N GLN A 127 -4.98 -8.67 8.83
CA GLN A 127 -3.97 -9.73 8.88
C GLN A 127 -2.56 -9.17 8.92
N TYR A 128 -2.28 -8.13 8.15
CA TYR A 128 -1.01 -7.42 8.19
C TYR A 128 -0.71 -6.85 9.60
N LEU A 129 -1.68 -6.16 10.22
CA LEU A 129 -1.52 -5.60 11.56
C LEU A 129 -1.33 -6.68 12.64
N ALA A 130 -1.88 -7.87 12.43
CA ALA A 130 -1.70 -9.02 13.34
C ALA A 130 -0.38 -9.77 13.12
N SER A 131 0.31 -9.55 11.99
CA SER A 131 1.57 -10.23 11.68
C SER A 131 2.72 -9.70 12.54
N SER A 132 3.53 -10.62 13.07
CA SER A 132 4.81 -10.28 13.73
C SER A 132 5.86 -9.78 12.75
N MET A 133 5.68 -10.01 11.46
CA MET A 133 6.59 -9.62 10.40
C MET A 133 6.32 -8.23 9.82
N ARG A 134 5.24 -7.55 10.24
CA ARG A 134 4.77 -6.29 9.67
C ARG A 134 5.81 -5.16 9.63
N LEU A 135 6.83 -5.22 10.49
CA LEU A 135 7.92 -4.23 10.50
C LEU A 135 8.91 -4.39 9.33
N GLN A 136 8.85 -5.49 8.58
CA GLN A 136 9.69 -5.70 7.39
C GLN A 136 9.23 -4.84 6.21
N ILE A 137 7.95 -4.51 6.14
CA ILE A 137 7.37 -3.53 5.22
C ILE A 137 6.38 -2.67 5.99
N ARG A 138 6.53 -1.37 5.94
CA ARG A 138 5.63 -0.43 6.63
C ARG A 138 4.35 -0.22 5.84
N PHE A 139 3.45 0.61 6.38
CA PHE A 139 2.20 0.93 5.68
C PHE A 139 1.77 2.39 5.86
N CYS A 140 0.91 2.84 4.97
CA CYS A 140 0.08 4.02 5.12
C CYS A 140 -1.30 3.77 4.52
N MET A 141 -2.18 4.77 4.62
CA MET A 141 -3.51 4.70 4.04
C MET A 141 -3.60 5.50 2.76
N PHE A 142 -4.26 4.93 1.75
CA PHE A 142 -4.73 5.63 0.56
C PHE A 142 -6.26 5.69 0.62
N THR A 143 -6.83 6.85 0.87
CA THR A 143 -8.27 7.00 1.11
C THR A 143 -8.95 7.70 -0.04
N GLN A 144 -10.07 7.15 -0.46
CA GLN A 144 -10.92 7.79 -1.46
C GLN A 144 -11.70 8.93 -0.82
N ILE A 145 -11.78 10.07 -1.49
CA ILE A 145 -12.53 11.24 -0.99
C ILE A 145 -14.01 10.91 -0.73
N GLU A 146 -14.58 9.96 -1.46
CA GLU A 146 -15.96 9.50 -1.28
C GLU A 146 -16.23 8.91 0.10
N THR A 147 -15.22 8.27 0.69
CA THR A 147 -15.34 7.61 2.00
C THR A 147 -15.02 8.54 3.17
N TRP A 148 -14.59 9.78 2.90
CA TRP A 148 -14.22 10.75 3.94
C TRP A 148 -15.41 11.44 4.63
N GLY A 149 -16.63 11.16 4.19
CA GLY A 149 -17.86 11.79 4.71
C GLY A 149 -18.23 13.07 3.96
N THR A 150 -18.71 14.06 4.70
CA THR A 150 -19.17 15.34 4.17
C THR A 150 -18.80 16.49 5.11
N SER A 151 -19.03 17.73 4.68
CA SER A 151 -18.84 18.91 5.52
C SER A 151 -19.64 18.88 6.84
N ARG A 152 -20.77 18.15 6.86
CA ARG A 152 -21.68 18.04 8.02
C ARG A 152 -21.34 16.88 8.93
N ALA A 153 -20.79 15.79 8.37
CA ALA A 153 -20.50 14.56 9.09
C ALA A 153 -19.21 13.92 8.56
N PRO A 154 -18.08 14.04 9.27
CA PRO A 154 -16.89 13.24 9.00
C PRO A 154 -17.23 11.76 9.07
N ALA A 155 -16.60 10.94 8.22
CA ALA A 155 -16.77 9.50 8.30
C ALA A 155 -16.03 8.92 9.52
N PRO A 156 -16.57 7.88 10.19
CA PRO A 156 -15.87 7.16 11.28
C PRO A 156 -14.48 6.65 10.85
N LEU A 157 -14.29 6.32 9.58
CA LEU A 157 -13.03 5.93 8.96
C LEU A 157 -11.87 6.92 9.26
N ILE A 158 -12.15 8.21 9.45
CA ILE A 158 -11.15 9.22 9.78
C ILE A 158 -10.51 8.93 11.13
N ASP A 159 -11.31 8.64 12.15
CA ASP A 159 -10.82 8.34 13.50
C ASP A 159 -10.05 7.00 13.52
N GLU A 160 -10.51 6.01 12.75
CA GLU A 160 -9.81 4.73 12.55
C GLU A 160 -8.43 4.97 11.92
N HIS A 161 -8.33 5.79 10.89
CA HIS A 161 -7.05 6.11 10.26
C HIS A 161 -6.11 6.89 11.18
N ILE A 162 -6.62 7.80 12.00
CA ILE A 162 -5.83 8.50 13.01
C ILE A 162 -5.30 7.50 14.06
N ALA A 163 -6.10 6.51 14.45
CA ALA A 163 -5.64 5.45 15.36
C ALA A 163 -4.52 4.61 14.71
N LEU A 164 -4.65 4.25 13.43
CA LEU A 164 -3.62 3.52 12.68
C LEU A 164 -2.30 4.30 12.59
N MET A 165 -2.31 5.62 12.49
CA MET A 165 -1.09 6.43 12.46
C MET A 165 -0.23 6.32 13.73
N LYS A 166 -0.75 5.74 14.82
CA LYS A 166 0.00 5.48 16.05
C LYS A 166 0.74 4.14 16.03
N ASP A 167 0.44 3.27 15.08
CA ASP A 167 1.15 1.98 14.94
C ASP A 167 2.61 2.23 14.58
N GLU A 168 3.52 1.45 15.15
CA GLU A 168 4.95 1.55 14.90
C GLU A 168 5.35 1.23 13.46
N ALA A 169 4.53 0.42 12.75
CA ALA A 169 4.70 0.11 11.35
C ALA A 169 4.13 1.19 10.40
N TYR A 170 3.43 2.21 10.92
CA TYR A 170 2.94 3.28 10.06
C TYR A 170 4.10 4.11 9.51
N ILE A 171 4.21 4.24 8.17
CA ILE A 171 5.33 4.94 7.55
C ILE A 171 5.29 6.43 7.87
N ARG A 172 6.45 6.97 8.22
CA ARG A 172 6.64 8.40 8.49
C ARG A 172 7.66 8.97 7.52
N VAL A 173 7.38 10.19 7.09
CA VAL A 173 8.20 10.97 6.16
C VAL A 173 8.46 12.36 6.74
N ALA A 174 9.32 13.15 6.13
CA ALA A 174 9.54 14.57 6.44
C ALA A 174 9.27 14.93 7.93
N ASP A 175 10.28 14.98 8.73
CA ASP A 175 10.20 15.33 10.17
C ASP A 175 9.30 14.40 11.03
N GLY A 176 9.18 13.14 10.63
CA GLY A 176 8.43 12.12 11.36
C GLY A 176 6.90 12.20 11.17
N ARG A 177 6.44 12.86 10.15
CA ARG A 177 5.01 13.00 9.81
C ARG A 177 4.43 11.72 9.22
N PRO A 178 3.28 11.20 9.69
CA PRO A 178 2.62 10.04 9.07
C PRO A 178 2.23 10.35 7.62
N LEU A 179 2.59 9.48 6.69
CA LEU A 179 2.24 9.61 5.28
C LEU A 179 0.77 9.24 5.06
N TYR A 180 0.03 10.06 4.32
CA TYR A 180 -1.38 9.83 4.04
C TYR A 180 -1.73 10.27 2.62
N PHE A 181 -2.43 9.42 1.87
CA PHE A 181 -2.94 9.76 0.55
C PHE A 181 -4.45 10.01 0.62
N LEU A 182 -4.88 11.19 0.17
CA LEU A 182 -6.28 11.51 -0.07
C LEU A 182 -6.51 11.54 -1.57
N GLY A 183 -7.21 10.53 -2.08
CA GLY A 183 -7.30 10.23 -3.49
C GLY A 183 -8.67 10.47 -4.13
N PHE A 184 -8.67 10.40 -5.46
CA PHE A 184 -9.85 10.55 -6.33
C PHE A 184 -10.54 11.91 -6.17
N ILE A 185 -9.73 12.95 -5.87
CA ILE A 185 -10.22 14.31 -5.71
C ILE A 185 -10.61 14.87 -7.07
N THR A 186 -11.84 15.38 -7.15
CA THR A 186 -12.32 16.16 -8.29
C THR A 186 -13.06 17.40 -7.81
N ALA A 187 -13.17 18.42 -8.66
CA ALA A 187 -13.94 19.62 -8.35
C ALA A 187 -15.43 19.29 -8.11
N ALA A 188 -15.98 18.34 -8.87
CA ALA A 188 -17.35 17.89 -8.72
C ALA A 188 -17.59 17.29 -7.31
N LYS A 189 -16.73 16.37 -6.86
CA LYS A 189 -16.82 15.75 -5.52
C LYS A 189 -16.58 16.76 -4.40
N ALA A 190 -15.63 17.68 -4.56
CA ALA A 190 -15.40 18.75 -3.60
C ALA A 190 -16.63 19.64 -3.45
N ASN A 191 -17.30 20.00 -4.56
CA ASN A 191 -18.52 20.78 -4.53
C ASN A 191 -19.69 20.01 -3.90
N GLU A 192 -19.91 18.77 -4.31
CA GLU A 192 -21.03 17.95 -3.84
C GLU A 192 -20.97 17.69 -2.32
N LYS A 193 -19.78 17.29 -1.83
CA LYS A 193 -19.63 16.79 -0.44
C LYS A 193 -19.20 17.85 0.56
N TRP A 194 -18.45 18.85 0.13
CA TRP A 194 -17.88 19.87 1.02
C TRP A 194 -18.27 21.31 0.69
N GLY A 195 -19.10 21.52 -0.34
CA GLY A 195 -19.49 22.87 -0.75
C GLY A 195 -18.37 23.66 -1.42
N GLY A 196 -17.42 22.94 -2.04
CA GLY A 196 -16.29 23.52 -2.75
C GLY A 196 -14.93 23.26 -2.13
N THR A 197 -13.90 23.83 -2.75
CA THR A 197 -12.50 23.69 -2.32
C THR A 197 -12.24 24.24 -0.92
N SER A 198 -12.89 25.34 -0.53
CA SER A 198 -12.76 25.92 0.82
C SER A 198 -13.29 24.97 1.90
N GLY A 199 -14.43 24.31 1.66
CA GLY A 199 -15.00 23.34 2.58
C GLY A 199 -14.15 22.06 2.69
N LEU A 200 -13.60 21.58 1.57
CA LEU A 200 -12.67 20.44 1.57
C LEU A 200 -11.36 20.80 2.29
N ARG A 201 -10.80 21.99 2.07
CA ARG A 201 -9.65 22.49 2.80
C ARG A 201 -9.89 22.49 4.32
N ALA A 202 -11.04 23.03 4.75
CA ALA A 202 -11.40 23.02 6.16
C ALA A 202 -11.53 21.60 6.74
N ALA A 203 -11.97 20.61 5.94
CA ALA A 203 -11.99 19.20 6.35
C ALA A 203 -10.57 18.63 6.51
N ILE A 204 -9.65 18.94 5.60
CA ILE A 204 -8.24 18.54 5.66
C ILE A 204 -7.55 19.16 6.91
N GLU A 205 -7.81 20.43 7.17
CA GLU A 205 -7.26 21.12 8.36
C GLU A 205 -7.80 20.51 9.67
N ARG A 206 -9.09 20.17 9.72
CA ARG A 206 -9.68 19.44 10.87
C ARG A 206 -9.05 18.06 11.06
N PHE A 207 -8.84 17.30 9.97
CA PHE A 207 -8.16 16.01 10.05
C PHE A 207 -6.75 16.14 10.65
N ARG A 208 -5.97 17.12 10.21
CA ARG A 208 -4.65 17.41 10.82
C ARG A 208 -4.77 17.73 12.30
N ALA A 209 -5.69 18.61 12.68
CA ALA A 209 -5.91 19.01 14.07
C ALA A 209 -6.31 17.80 14.93
N CYS A 210 -7.20 16.93 14.47
CA CYS A 210 -7.60 15.71 15.17
C CYS A 210 -6.42 14.72 15.32
N ALA A 211 -5.59 14.54 14.29
CA ALA A 211 -4.43 13.67 14.36
C ALA A 211 -3.39 14.18 15.38
N VAL A 212 -3.12 15.48 15.39
CA VAL A 212 -2.24 16.11 16.36
C VAL A 212 -2.79 15.99 17.78
N ALA A 213 -4.07 16.28 17.98
CA ALA A 213 -4.74 16.17 19.28
C ALA A 213 -4.74 14.72 19.81
N ALA A 214 -4.79 13.74 18.92
CA ALA A 214 -4.68 12.32 19.24
C ALA A 214 -3.24 11.82 19.47
N ASN A 215 -2.23 12.70 19.43
CA ASN A 215 -0.80 12.35 19.47
C ASN A 215 -0.34 11.39 18.34
N ALA A 216 -1.03 11.41 17.19
CA ALA A 216 -0.63 10.64 16.00
C ALA A 216 0.43 11.38 15.16
N GLY A 217 0.62 12.68 15.38
CA GLY A 217 1.48 13.58 14.61
C GLY A 217 0.68 14.37 13.56
N ASN A 218 1.35 15.32 12.88
CA ASN A 218 0.74 16.08 11.78
C ASN A 218 0.89 15.32 10.48
N PRO A 219 -0.18 14.78 9.85
CA PRO A 219 -0.05 13.97 8.63
C PRO A 219 0.61 14.74 7.48
N TYR A 220 1.50 14.07 6.73
CA TYR A 220 1.96 14.51 5.42
C TYR A 220 0.95 14.02 4.39
N ILE A 221 0.17 14.94 3.83
CA ILE A 221 -0.98 14.62 2.99
C ILE A 221 -0.63 14.81 1.51
N VAL A 222 -0.67 13.71 0.77
CA VAL A 222 -0.58 13.69 -0.69
C VAL A 222 -1.98 13.75 -1.27
N LEU A 223 -2.28 14.81 -2.02
CA LEU A 223 -3.55 14.97 -2.71
C LEU A 223 -3.46 14.28 -4.08
N ALA A 224 -4.34 13.30 -4.34
CA ALA A 224 -4.28 12.50 -5.54
C ALA A 224 -5.56 12.58 -6.37
N GLY A 225 -5.37 12.71 -7.68
CA GLY A 225 -6.45 12.80 -8.67
C GLY A 225 -5.91 12.62 -10.08
N SER A 226 -6.72 12.92 -11.10
CA SER A 226 -6.19 13.00 -12.46
C SER A 226 -5.18 14.17 -12.53
N PRO A 227 -4.01 14.00 -13.21
CA PRO A 227 -2.92 14.96 -13.13
C PRO A 227 -3.34 16.41 -13.38
N LYS A 228 -4.09 16.66 -14.47
CA LYS A 228 -4.53 18.02 -14.84
C LYS A 228 -5.48 18.65 -13.81
N GLU A 229 -6.42 17.86 -13.29
CA GLU A 229 -7.43 18.38 -12.39
C GLU A 229 -6.83 18.64 -10.99
N ILE A 230 -6.03 17.68 -10.46
CA ILE A 230 -5.45 17.85 -9.14
C ILE A 230 -4.38 18.95 -9.11
N ALA A 231 -3.60 19.14 -10.20
CA ALA A 231 -2.66 20.25 -10.30
C ALA A 231 -3.35 21.60 -10.13
N GLY A 232 -4.56 21.77 -10.69
CA GLY A 232 -5.35 22.99 -10.54
C GLY A 232 -6.02 23.16 -9.17
N LEU A 233 -6.33 22.07 -8.47
CA LEU A 233 -7.07 22.12 -7.19
C LEU A 233 -6.15 22.15 -5.96
N ALA A 234 -5.04 21.42 -5.99
CA ALA A 234 -4.21 21.17 -4.82
C ALA A 234 -3.69 22.43 -4.10
N PRO A 235 -3.27 23.51 -4.80
CA PRO A 235 -2.82 24.75 -4.16
C PRO A 235 -3.87 25.37 -3.22
N MET A 236 -5.16 25.10 -3.47
CA MET A 236 -6.27 25.61 -2.67
C MET A 236 -6.65 24.71 -1.49
N LEU A 237 -6.17 23.46 -1.45
CA LEU A 237 -6.65 22.43 -0.53
C LEU A 237 -5.78 22.24 0.71
N GLY A 238 -4.53 22.72 0.71
CA GLY A 238 -3.66 22.64 1.89
C GLY A 238 -3.03 21.26 2.11
N GLY A 239 -2.81 20.48 1.05
CA GLY A 239 -1.95 19.29 1.07
C GLY A 239 -0.47 19.66 1.12
N ASP A 240 0.39 18.64 1.28
CA ASP A 240 1.85 18.81 1.29
C ASP A 240 2.49 18.42 -0.05
N ALA A 241 1.83 17.55 -0.82
CA ALA A 241 2.27 17.06 -2.11
C ALA A 241 1.08 16.69 -2.99
N VAL A 242 1.35 16.49 -4.27
CA VAL A 242 0.38 15.97 -5.24
C VAL A 242 0.84 14.63 -5.80
N GLY A 243 -0.11 13.83 -6.30
CA GLY A 243 0.14 12.53 -6.92
C GLY A 243 -1.07 12.01 -7.66
N ALA A 244 -1.00 10.75 -8.09
CA ALA A 244 -2.12 10.06 -8.70
C ALA A 244 -2.18 8.61 -8.22
N TYR A 245 -3.39 8.01 -8.20
CA TYR A 245 -3.56 6.57 -8.00
C TYR A 245 -3.04 5.81 -9.22
N VAL A 246 -3.48 6.24 -10.38
CA VAL A 246 -3.15 5.70 -11.69
C VAL A 246 -2.96 6.83 -12.68
N ILE A 247 -2.02 6.67 -13.61
CA ILE A 247 -1.83 7.58 -14.73
C ILE A 247 -1.85 6.75 -16.01
N SER A 248 -2.91 6.87 -16.78
CA SER A 248 -3.11 6.16 -18.05
C SER A 248 -3.90 7.01 -19.02
N ASP A 249 -3.90 6.61 -20.29
CA ASP A 249 -4.83 7.15 -21.30
C ASP A 249 -5.87 6.08 -21.67
N VAL A 250 -7.05 6.51 -22.06
CA VAL A 250 -8.17 5.66 -22.46
C VAL A 250 -8.34 5.65 -23.99
N ARG A 251 -7.33 6.03 -24.75
CA ARG A 251 -7.39 6.18 -26.20
C ARG A 251 -6.42 5.26 -26.92
N GLY A 252 -6.87 4.05 -27.23
CA GLY A 252 -6.18 3.13 -28.10
C GLY A 252 -5.40 2.03 -27.38
N ILE A 253 -4.68 1.23 -28.19
CA ILE A 253 -3.81 0.13 -27.77
C ILE A 253 -2.38 0.63 -27.88
N GLY A 254 -1.62 0.47 -26.78
CA GLY A 254 -0.21 0.84 -26.72
C GLY A 254 0.68 -0.27 -26.17
N ASP A 255 1.97 -0.08 -26.27
CA ASP A 255 2.96 -0.88 -25.57
C ASP A 255 3.25 -0.30 -24.16
N TYR A 256 4.00 -1.03 -23.36
CA TYR A 256 4.36 -0.55 -22.02
C TYR A 256 5.24 0.71 -22.04
N PRO A 257 6.23 0.88 -22.95
CA PRO A 257 6.96 2.14 -23.10
C PRO A 257 6.05 3.36 -23.36
N GLU A 258 4.94 3.18 -24.04
CA GLU A 258 3.96 4.25 -24.23
C GLU A 258 3.22 4.61 -22.94
N LEU A 259 2.79 3.62 -22.16
CA LEU A 259 2.22 3.85 -20.82
C LEU A 259 3.20 4.62 -19.93
N VAL A 260 4.49 4.27 -20.01
CA VAL A 260 5.54 4.97 -19.26
C VAL A 260 5.64 6.44 -19.69
N ARG A 261 5.62 6.73 -21.00
CA ARG A 261 5.64 8.14 -21.49
C ARG A 261 4.44 8.94 -21.00
N ILE A 262 3.26 8.31 -20.96
CA ILE A 262 2.03 8.93 -20.43
C ILE A 262 2.17 9.20 -18.94
N ALA A 263 2.69 8.24 -18.16
CA ALA A 263 2.90 8.41 -16.73
C ALA A 263 3.91 9.55 -16.43
N GLU A 264 5.02 9.59 -17.14
CA GLU A 264 6.05 10.61 -16.97
C GLU A 264 5.55 12.01 -17.40
N ALA A 265 4.76 12.11 -18.46
CA ALA A 265 4.08 13.34 -18.83
C ALA A 265 3.06 13.80 -17.76
N GLY A 266 2.41 12.83 -17.10
CA GLY A 266 1.54 13.08 -15.96
C GLY A 266 2.29 13.68 -14.77
N TRP A 267 3.52 13.23 -14.48
CA TRP A 267 4.35 13.84 -13.43
C TRP A 267 4.67 15.31 -13.72
N GLN A 268 4.99 15.64 -14.98
CA GLN A 268 5.21 17.02 -15.39
C GLN A 268 3.95 17.87 -15.23
N THR A 269 2.78 17.33 -15.61
CA THR A 269 1.49 18.01 -15.40
C THR A 269 1.19 18.25 -13.92
N LEU A 270 1.51 17.27 -13.05
CA LEU A 270 1.36 17.41 -11.59
C LEU A 270 2.27 18.53 -11.04
N ALA A 271 3.45 18.72 -11.62
CA ALA A 271 4.38 19.80 -11.22
C ALA A 271 3.83 21.21 -11.44
N ASP A 272 2.81 21.38 -12.31
CA ASP A 272 2.10 22.66 -12.50
C ASP A 272 1.40 23.14 -11.21
N ALA A 273 1.20 22.24 -10.23
CA ALA A 273 0.67 22.61 -8.89
C ALA A 273 1.64 23.44 -8.05
N ASP A 274 2.89 23.57 -8.46
CA ASP A 274 3.95 24.23 -7.72
C ASP A 274 4.20 23.60 -6.33
N MET A 275 4.04 22.28 -6.21
CA MET A 275 4.14 21.45 -5.01
C MET A 275 5.05 20.24 -5.23
N PRO A 276 5.57 19.59 -4.18
CA PRO A 276 6.20 18.27 -4.30
C PRO A 276 5.28 17.28 -5.03
N VAL A 277 5.84 16.52 -5.96
CA VAL A 277 5.10 15.49 -6.70
C VAL A 277 5.58 14.11 -6.29
N VAL A 278 4.66 13.27 -5.82
CA VAL A 278 4.86 11.82 -5.63
C VAL A 278 4.60 11.15 -6.98
N PRO A 279 5.63 10.78 -7.75
CA PRO A 279 5.42 10.19 -9.07
C PRO A 279 4.82 8.80 -8.93
N THR A 280 3.83 8.49 -9.78
CA THR A 280 3.23 7.16 -9.89
C THR A 280 3.97 6.34 -10.93
N VAL A 281 4.53 5.20 -10.51
CA VAL A 281 5.15 4.20 -11.38
C VAL A 281 4.11 3.17 -11.78
N MET A 282 3.81 3.07 -13.07
CA MET A 282 2.84 2.13 -13.59
C MET A 282 3.49 0.75 -13.77
N THR A 283 2.83 -0.33 -13.33
CA THR A 283 3.27 -1.71 -13.55
C THR A 283 2.48 -2.42 -14.66
N GLY A 284 1.62 -1.69 -15.32
CA GLY A 284 0.75 -2.11 -16.42
C GLY A 284 -0.58 -1.39 -16.36
N TRP A 285 -1.36 -1.50 -17.43
CA TRP A 285 -2.74 -1.02 -17.48
C TRP A 285 -3.49 -1.76 -18.58
N ASP A 286 -4.30 -2.73 -18.19
CA ASP A 286 -5.11 -3.53 -19.10
C ASP A 286 -6.37 -4.02 -18.38
N ARG A 287 -7.45 -3.28 -18.54
CA ARG A 287 -8.73 -3.52 -17.87
C ARG A 287 -9.67 -4.45 -18.64
N ARG A 288 -9.19 -5.11 -19.69
CA ARG A 288 -10.03 -6.04 -20.47
C ARG A 288 -10.72 -7.10 -19.61
N PRO A 289 -10.10 -7.69 -18.55
CA PRO A 289 -10.81 -8.59 -17.64
C PRO A 289 -12.09 -7.98 -17.05
N ARG A 290 -12.03 -6.73 -16.57
CA ARG A 290 -13.20 -6.00 -16.01
C ARG A 290 -14.15 -5.53 -17.08
N VAL A 291 -13.70 -5.27 -18.30
CA VAL A 291 -14.55 -4.87 -19.43
C VAL A 291 -15.40 -6.04 -19.94
N GLU A 292 -14.79 -7.22 -20.04
CA GLU A 292 -15.49 -8.46 -20.44
C GLU A 292 -16.40 -8.98 -19.33
N HIS A 293 -15.99 -8.82 -18.07
CA HIS A 293 -16.72 -9.23 -16.87
C HIS A 293 -16.88 -8.04 -15.91
N PRO A 294 -17.85 -7.13 -16.18
CA PRO A 294 -18.05 -5.91 -15.42
C PRO A 294 -18.15 -6.15 -13.90
N VAL A 295 -17.44 -5.33 -13.15
CA VAL A 295 -17.41 -5.40 -11.69
C VAL A 295 -18.51 -4.53 -11.07
N PRO A 296 -19.15 -4.94 -9.96
CA PRO A 296 -20.32 -4.27 -9.41
C PRO A 296 -20.14 -2.82 -8.99
N TRP A 297 -18.90 -2.44 -8.62
CA TRP A 297 -18.58 -1.08 -8.17
C TRP A 297 -18.35 -0.08 -9.31
N GLU A 298 -18.22 -0.56 -10.56
CA GLU A 298 -18.11 0.28 -11.76
C GLU A 298 -19.45 0.39 -12.49
N ARG A 299 -20.44 0.95 -11.81
CA ARG A 299 -21.86 0.97 -12.25
C ARG A 299 -22.12 1.60 -13.62
N GLN A 300 -21.19 2.42 -14.12
CA GLN A 300 -21.33 3.08 -15.43
C GLN A 300 -20.62 2.32 -16.56
N GLN A 301 -19.92 1.23 -16.24
CA GLN A 301 -19.23 0.43 -17.22
C GLN A 301 -20.24 -0.35 -18.07
N ARG A 302 -20.21 -0.14 -19.38
CA ARG A 302 -20.98 -0.94 -20.34
C ARG A 302 -20.13 -2.14 -20.75
N PRO A 303 -20.70 -3.37 -20.81
CA PRO A 303 -19.96 -4.53 -21.31
C PRO A 303 -19.34 -4.26 -22.68
N GLY A 304 -18.06 -4.60 -22.84
CA GLY A 304 -17.29 -4.38 -24.06
C GLY A 304 -16.82 -2.94 -24.32
N SER A 305 -17.28 -1.94 -23.55
CA SER A 305 -16.82 -0.57 -23.69
C SER A 305 -15.41 -0.42 -23.11
N GLY A 306 -14.43 -0.02 -23.93
CA GLY A 306 -13.04 0.15 -23.52
C GLY A 306 -12.17 -1.09 -23.72
N ILE A 307 -12.67 -2.14 -24.40
CA ILE A 307 -11.88 -3.34 -24.74
C ILE A 307 -10.68 -3.00 -25.62
N GLU A 308 -10.76 -1.93 -26.38
CA GLU A 308 -9.72 -1.41 -27.24
C GLU A 308 -8.72 -0.48 -26.54
N TYR A 309 -8.85 -0.27 -25.22
CA TYR A 309 -7.98 0.62 -24.45
C TYR A 309 -7.15 -0.16 -23.45
N TYR A 310 -5.94 -0.55 -23.84
CA TYR A 310 -5.01 -1.23 -22.96
C TYR A 310 -3.56 -1.04 -23.40
N PHE A 311 -2.65 -1.31 -22.48
CA PHE A 311 -1.21 -1.31 -22.74
C PHE A 311 -0.62 -2.69 -22.49
N GLY A 312 0.41 -3.06 -23.27
CA GLY A 312 1.15 -4.30 -23.07
C GLY A 312 1.77 -4.39 -21.66
N ALA A 313 1.97 -5.62 -21.19
CA ALA A 313 2.64 -5.85 -19.92
C ALA A 313 4.13 -5.49 -20.01
N PRO A 314 4.74 -4.95 -18.93
CA PRO A 314 6.16 -4.65 -18.90
C PRO A 314 7.03 -5.89 -18.97
N ARG A 315 8.18 -5.77 -19.61
CA ARG A 315 9.32 -6.64 -19.32
C ARG A 315 9.98 -6.20 -18.00
N PRO A 316 10.65 -7.10 -17.26
CA PRO A 316 11.28 -6.74 -15.99
C PRO A 316 12.22 -5.53 -16.08
N GLU A 317 13.01 -5.44 -17.14
CA GLU A 317 13.97 -4.34 -17.37
C GLU A 317 13.27 -3.00 -17.59
N GLU A 318 12.12 -3.00 -18.25
CA GLU A 318 11.32 -1.81 -18.52
C GLU A 318 10.71 -1.28 -17.22
N LEU A 319 10.18 -2.18 -16.37
CA LEU A 319 9.65 -1.83 -15.05
C LEU A 319 10.75 -1.23 -14.16
N SER A 320 11.90 -1.91 -14.09
CA SER A 320 13.09 -1.44 -13.36
C SER A 320 13.55 -0.07 -13.85
N ALA A 321 13.57 0.15 -15.16
CA ALA A 321 13.95 1.43 -15.76
C ALA A 321 12.94 2.55 -15.42
N HIS A 322 11.64 2.27 -15.44
CA HIS A 322 10.61 3.24 -15.09
C HIS A 322 10.74 3.67 -13.62
N LEU A 323 10.93 2.71 -12.71
CA LEU A 323 11.16 3.00 -11.29
C LEU A 323 12.42 3.85 -11.07
N ARG A 324 13.55 3.51 -11.72
CA ARG A 324 14.77 4.33 -11.63
C ARG A 324 14.54 5.75 -12.10
N ARG A 325 13.77 5.96 -13.18
CA ARG A 325 13.45 7.32 -13.67
C ARG A 325 12.59 8.09 -12.69
N ALA A 326 11.62 7.44 -12.02
CA ALA A 326 10.83 8.08 -10.97
C ALA A 326 11.68 8.57 -9.80
N LEU A 327 12.59 7.72 -9.30
CA LEU A 327 13.51 8.09 -8.23
C LEU A 327 14.47 9.22 -8.65
N ALA A 328 15.04 9.13 -9.85
CA ALA A 328 15.91 10.17 -10.40
C ALA A 328 15.16 11.49 -10.63
N TRP A 329 13.91 11.42 -11.08
CA TRP A 329 13.06 12.60 -11.28
C TRP A 329 12.81 13.34 -9.97
N ILE A 330 12.51 12.64 -8.86
CA ILE A 330 12.40 13.27 -7.53
C ILE A 330 13.71 13.94 -7.12
N GLN A 331 14.84 13.27 -7.32
CA GLN A 331 16.15 13.81 -6.93
C GLN A 331 16.56 15.03 -7.76
N SER A 332 16.08 15.13 -9.00
CA SER A 332 16.32 16.28 -9.87
C SER A 332 15.51 17.53 -9.51
N GLN A 333 14.49 17.40 -8.66
CA GLN A 333 13.69 18.54 -8.24
C GLN A 333 14.46 19.43 -7.24
N PRO A 334 14.14 20.75 -7.17
CA PRO A 334 14.61 21.62 -6.09
C PRO A 334 14.35 21.00 -4.71
N ALA A 335 15.22 21.26 -3.75
CA ALA A 335 15.17 20.58 -2.44
C ALA A 335 13.82 20.73 -1.73
N ASP A 336 13.19 21.88 -1.83
CA ASP A 336 11.87 22.20 -1.28
C ASP A 336 10.70 21.56 -2.05
N ARG A 337 10.98 20.97 -3.23
CA ARG A 337 10.02 20.29 -4.11
C ARG A 337 10.25 18.78 -4.18
N ARG A 338 11.22 18.26 -3.45
CA ARG A 338 11.49 16.82 -3.43
C ARG A 338 10.43 16.09 -2.62
N ALA A 339 9.64 15.27 -3.28
CA ALA A 339 8.72 14.38 -2.60
C ALA A 339 9.49 13.32 -1.80
N PRO A 340 8.99 12.88 -0.63
CA PRO A 340 9.66 11.88 0.19
C PRO A 340 9.56 10.46 -0.39
N ALA A 341 8.66 10.23 -1.35
CA ALA A 341 8.36 8.89 -1.86
C ALA A 341 7.95 8.89 -3.34
N THR A 342 8.05 7.71 -3.95
CA THR A 342 7.33 7.32 -5.18
C THR A 342 6.24 6.31 -4.83
N LEU A 343 5.16 6.28 -5.61
CA LEU A 343 4.05 5.35 -5.44
C LEU A 343 3.97 4.41 -6.65
N ILE A 344 3.83 3.11 -6.43
CA ILE A 344 3.74 2.11 -7.49
C ILE A 344 2.29 1.63 -7.62
N TYR A 345 1.73 1.72 -8.79
CA TYR A 345 0.46 1.12 -9.17
C TYR A 345 0.71 -0.23 -9.83
N ALA A 346 0.41 -1.36 -9.19
CA ALA A 346 -0.01 -1.58 -7.82
C ALA A 346 0.64 -2.89 -7.30
N TRP A 347 0.40 -3.25 -6.03
CA TRP A 347 0.76 -4.57 -5.52
C TRP A 347 -0.11 -5.65 -6.17
N ASN A 348 -1.43 -5.43 -6.30
CA ASN A 348 -2.41 -6.47 -6.53
C ASN A 348 -3.66 -6.05 -7.35
N GLU A 349 -3.53 -5.15 -8.33
CA GLU A 349 -4.61 -4.80 -9.28
C GLU A 349 -4.52 -5.64 -10.56
N ASN A 350 -4.47 -6.97 -10.41
CA ASN A 350 -4.20 -7.91 -11.51
C ASN A 350 -5.25 -7.89 -12.61
N ASP A 351 -6.50 -7.67 -12.28
CA ASP A 351 -7.61 -7.58 -13.23
C ASP A 351 -7.70 -6.21 -13.94
N GLU A 352 -6.92 -5.22 -13.49
CA GLU A 352 -6.66 -3.97 -14.21
C GLU A 352 -5.30 -3.96 -14.93
N GLY A 353 -4.51 -5.03 -14.81
CA GLY A 353 -3.22 -5.14 -15.48
C GLY A 353 -2.03 -4.53 -14.73
N GLY A 354 -2.23 -4.02 -13.52
CA GLY A 354 -1.18 -3.47 -12.67
C GLY A 354 -0.93 -4.35 -11.44
N TRP A 355 0.20 -5.06 -11.38
CA TRP A 355 0.51 -5.91 -10.22
C TRP A 355 2.00 -6.09 -10.00
N LEU A 356 2.37 -6.41 -8.75
CA LEU A 356 3.69 -6.84 -8.32
C LEU A 356 3.67 -8.22 -7.66
N VAL A 357 2.54 -8.59 -7.03
CA VAL A 357 2.38 -9.90 -6.40
C VAL A 357 2.77 -11.00 -7.38
N PRO A 358 3.54 -12.02 -6.97
CA PRO A 358 3.89 -13.12 -7.85
C PRO A 358 2.65 -13.78 -8.47
N THR A 359 2.75 -14.18 -9.72
CA THR A 359 1.65 -14.86 -10.42
C THR A 359 1.96 -16.33 -10.65
N VAL A 360 0.90 -17.12 -10.95
CA VAL A 360 1.02 -18.56 -11.16
C VAL A 360 2.01 -18.92 -12.28
N PRO A 361 2.81 -20.01 -12.14
CA PRO A 361 2.92 -20.87 -10.96
C PRO A 361 3.77 -20.28 -9.83
N CYS A 362 4.66 -19.36 -10.08
CA CYS A 362 5.49 -18.57 -9.18
C CYS A 362 6.37 -17.61 -10.01
N ASP A 363 5.74 -16.67 -10.70
CA ASP A 363 6.47 -15.67 -11.47
C ASP A 363 6.86 -14.48 -10.57
N THR A 364 8.11 -14.43 -10.17
CA THR A 364 8.70 -13.42 -9.30
C THR A 364 9.46 -12.32 -10.03
N ARG A 365 9.54 -12.37 -11.37
CA ARG A 365 10.39 -11.47 -12.17
C ARG A 365 10.14 -9.98 -11.94
N ARG A 366 8.90 -9.58 -11.62
CA ARG A 366 8.58 -8.18 -11.27
C ARG A 366 9.19 -7.77 -9.93
N LEU A 367 9.17 -8.66 -8.93
CA LEU A 367 9.84 -8.42 -7.63
C LEU A 367 11.35 -8.34 -7.79
N GLU A 368 11.93 -9.22 -8.60
CA GLU A 368 13.37 -9.22 -8.92
C GLU A 368 13.78 -7.92 -9.63
N ALA A 369 12.95 -7.41 -10.54
CA ALA A 369 13.17 -6.13 -11.21
C ALA A 369 13.19 -4.95 -10.23
N LEU A 370 12.28 -4.95 -9.24
CA LEU A 370 12.28 -3.95 -8.19
C LEU A 370 13.50 -4.13 -7.27
N HIS A 371 13.80 -5.36 -6.85
CA HIS A 371 14.96 -5.68 -6.03
C HIS A 371 16.25 -5.13 -6.61
N ALA A 372 16.47 -5.35 -7.91
CA ALA A 372 17.65 -4.83 -8.63
C ALA A 372 17.75 -3.28 -8.59
N THR A 373 16.67 -2.57 -8.29
CA THR A 373 16.62 -1.11 -8.24
C THR A 373 16.62 -0.58 -6.80
N LEU A 374 15.94 -1.26 -5.89
CA LEU A 374 15.64 -0.77 -4.55
C LEU A 374 16.51 -1.40 -3.45
N ALA A 375 17.01 -2.64 -3.65
CA ALA A 375 17.76 -3.35 -2.63
C ALA A 375 19.10 -2.67 -2.32
N ARG A 376 19.39 -2.58 -1.01
CA ARG A 376 20.59 -1.92 -0.45
C ARG A 376 21.71 -2.93 -0.22
N GLY A 377 22.08 -3.70 -1.26
CA GLY A 377 23.20 -4.65 -1.13
C GLY A 377 22.94 -5.87 -0.25
N GLN A 378 21.72 -6.06 0.24
CA GLN A 378 21.32 -7.27 0.94
C GLN A 378 21.00 -8.35 -0.09
N GLN A 379 21.75 -9.43 -0.10
CA GLN A 379 21.37 -10.65 -0.80
C GLN A 379 20.18 -11.28 -0.03
N GLY A 380 18.96 -10.85 -0.34
CA GLY A 380 17.76 -11.48 0.17
C GLY A 380 17.60 -12.88 -0.44
N GLN A 381 17.08 -13.83 0.35
CA GLN A 381 16.66 -15.11 -0.18
C GLN A 381 15.57 -14.88 -1.24
N GLN A 382 15.67 -15.58 -2.39
CA GLN A 382 14.65 -15.45 -3.45
C GLN A 382 13.23 -15.64 -2.89
N PRO A 383 12.24 -14.90 -3.40
CA PRO A 383 10.89 -14.97 -2.87
C PRO A 383 10.30 -16.37 -3.06
N ASN A 384 9.75 -16.89 -1.99
CA ASN A 384 9.06 -18.17 -1.97
C ASN A 384 7.57 -17.97 -2.35
N CYS A 385 6.98 -18.94 -3.06
CA CYS A 385 5.55 -18.99 -3.36
C CYS A 385 4.86 -20.20 -2.73
N THR A 386 5.54 -20.93 -1.84
CA THR A 386 4.97 -22.14 -1.24
C THR A 386 4.08 -21.78 -0.07
N VAL A 387 2.79 -21.73 -0.31
CA VAL A 387 1.79 -21.75 0.76
C VAL A 387 1.69 -23.18 1.24
N ALA A 388 2.39 -23.54 2.32
CA ALA A 388 2.24 -24.87 2.89
C ALA A 388 0.79 -25.08 3.37
N PRO A 389 0.24 -26.28 3.22
CA PRO A 389 -1.15 -26.61 3.52
C PRO A 389 -1.55 -26.36 4.97
#